data_104ac4a53066ce55692640527c11ab06
#
_entry.id   104ac4a53066ce55692640527c11ab06
#
_cell.length_a   1.000
_cell.length_b   1.000
_cell.length_c   1.000
_cell.angle_alpha   90.00
_cell.angle_beta   90.00
_cell.angle_gamma   90.00
#
_symmetry.space_group_name_H-M   'P 1'
#
loop_
_entity.id
_entity.type
_entity.pdbx_description
1 polymer ?
#
loop_
_entity_poly.entity_id
_entity_poly.type
_entity_poly.pdbx_seq_one_letter_code
_entity_poly.pdbx_strand_id
1 'polypeptide(L)'
;MRPVKSYIAKRFQNSDAGLSLDTDALARYSDIIDLSIGDTDFITDDAIIDTAFREAQAGYTHYGDPKADPELIRSVCAACLTDFKQPLSPDHVPVTASSSMGMALVMLAVLDPGDEVIVFSPYFSLYRTQAELAGGVCGEVPTYASEGWAIDEARLRAAITPRTKALFISYPNNPTGAIMEKEDLEKLVPIILEHDLLVITDEIY
;
A
#
# COMPACT_ATOMS: atom_id res chain seq x y z
N MET A 1 26.01 2.16 30.42
CA MET A 1 24.67 2.26 29.79
C MET A 1 24.81 1.67 28.39
N ARG A 2 23.91 0.79 27.94
CA ARG A 2 23.95 0.24 26.58
C ARG A 2 23.66 1.36 25.56
N PRO A 3 24.34 1.39 24.41
CA PRO A 3 24.04 2.36 23.35
C PRO A 3 22.59 2.20 22.87
N VAL A 4 21.91 3.30 22.54
CA VAL A 4 20.50 3.28 22.10
C VAL A 4 20.27 2.31 20.94
N LYS A 5 21.20 2.25 19.98
CA LYS A 5 21.15 1.30 18.85
C LYS A 5 21.00 -0.18 19.29
N SER A 6 21.48 -0.55 20.48
CA SER A 6 21.38 -1.95 20.97
C SER A 6 19.96 -2.34 21.42
N TYR A 7 19.05 -1.37 21.56
CA TYR A 7 17.63 -1.62 21.87
C TYR A 7 16.78 -1.74 20.62
N ILE A 8 17.32 -1.34 19.44
CA ILE A 8 16.59 -1.46 18.17
C ILE A 8 16.55 -2.93 17.77
N ALA A 9 15.36 -3.42 17.40
CA ALA A 9 15.21 -4.79 16.89
C ALA A 9 16.11 -5.02 15.68
N LYS A 10 16.69 -6.21 15.57
CA LYS A 10 17.68 -6.53 14.50
C LYS A 10 17.18 -6.23 13.09
N ARG A 11 15.88 -6.47 12.82
CA ARG A 11 15.23 -6.20 11.53
C ARG A 11 15.25 -4.72 11.12
N PHE A 12 15.43 -3.79 12.06
CA PHE A 12 15.48 -2.34 11.81
C PHE A 12 16.88 -1.74 11.93
N GLN A 13 17.89 -2.52 12.29
CA GLN A 13 19.25 -1.98 12.48
C GLN A 13 19.93 -1.56 11.17
N ASN A 14 19.49 -2.14 10.04
CA ASN A 14 20.02 -1.89 8.71
C ASN A 14 18.92 -1.47 7.71
N SER A 15 17.71 -1.17 8.19
CA SER A 15 16.65 -0.69 7.30
C SER A 15 16.94 0.76 6.94
N ASP A 16 17.12 1.04 5.66
CA ASP A 16 16.89 2.37 5.12
C ASP A 16 15.40 2.66 5.26
N ALA A 17 15.04 3.57 6.15
CA ALA A 17 13.66 4.03 6.28
C ALA A 17 13.30 4.83 5.02
N GLY A 18 12.89 4.15 3.99
CA GLY A 18 12.77 4.51 2.58
C GLY A 18 12.05 5.79 2.14
N LEU A 19 11.83 6.75 3.05
CA LEU A 19 11.33 8.10 2.75
C LEU A 19 12.28 9.14 3.36
N SER A 20 13.56 9.10 2.97
CA SER A 20 14.47 10.18 3.27
C SER A 20 14.43 11.20 2.12
N LEU A 21 13.69 12.27 2.33
CA LEU A 21 13.85 13.47 1.52
C LEU A 21 15.21 14.09 1.87
N ASP A 22 16.08 14.24 0.88
CA ASP A 22 17.30 15.01 1.05
C ASP A 22 16.95 16.52 1.06
N THR A 23 16.44 16.98 2.22
CA THR A 23 16.08 18.36 2.43
C THR A 23 17.28 19.32 2.29
N ASP A 24 18.50 18.78 2.50
CA ASP A 24 19.74 19.55 2.31
C ASP A 24 20.06 19.74 0.83
N ALA A 25 19.72 18.78 -0.02
CA ALA A 25 19.81 18.94 -1.47
C ALA A 25 18.80 19.98 -1.98
N LEU A 26 17.56 19.92 -1.52
CA LEU A 26 16.52 20.90 -1.87
C LEU A 26 16.93 22.33 -1.47
N ALA A 27 17.55 22.50 -0.30
CA ALA A 27 17.99 23.81 0.18
C ALA A 27 19.15 24.43 -0.62
N ARG A 28 19.88 23.65 -1.44
CA ARG A 28 21.04 24.14 -2.23
C ARG A 28 20.66 24.86 -3.52
N TYR A 29 19.44 24.65 -4.00
CA TYR A 29 18.98 25.16 -5.29
C TYR A 29 17.76 26.05 -5.09
N SER A 30 17.83 27.30 -5.57
CA SER A 30 16.74 28.27 -5.45
C SER A 30 15.66 28.13 -6.54
N ASP A 31 15.95 27.35 -7.59
CA ASP A 31 15.14 27.18 -8.79
C ASP A 31 14.77 25.73 -9.06
N ILE A 32 14.84 24.89 -8.03
CA ILE A 32 14.50 23.46 -8.13
C ILE A 32 13.00 23.29 -8.37
N ILE A 33 12.65 22.41 -9.30
CA ILE A 33 11.29 21.91 -9.48
C ILE A 33 11.19 20.62 -8.65
N ASP A 34 10.50 20.69 -7.52
CA ASP A 34 10.33 19.55 -6.62
C ASP A 34 9.16 18.67 -7.07
N LEU A 35 9.47 17.45 -7.48
CA LEU A 35 8.52 16.40 -7.86
C LEU A 35 8.60 15.18 -6.91
N SER A 36 9.18 15.35 -5.72
CA SER A 36 9.45 14.24 -4.79
C SER A 36 8.24 13.77 -4.01
N ILE A 37 7.26 14.64 -3.79
CA ILE A 37 6.02 14.32 -3.06
C ILE A 37 4.83 14.58 -3.97
N GLY A 38 4.00 13.52 -4.15
CA GLY A 38 2.71 13.63 -4.82
C GLY A 38 1.65 14.15 -3.83
N ASP A 39 1.55 15.47 -3.69
CA ASP A 39 0.48 16.12 -2.95
C ASP A 39 -0.35 16.98 -3.90
N THR A 40 -1.65 17.09 -3.63
CA THR A 40 -2.54 17.90 -4.46
C THR A 40 -2.46 19.37 -4.02
N ASP A 41 -2.56 20.29 -4.96
CA ASP A 41 -2.69 21.73 -4.70
C ASP A 41 -4.15 22.15 -4.44
N PHE A 42 -5.10 21.23 -4.53
CA PHE A 42 -6.50 21.45 -4.19
C PHE A 42 -6.73 21.36 -2.68
N ILE A 43 -7.46 22.34 -2.14
CA ILE A 43 -7.92 22.32 -0.75
C ILE A 43 -9.13 21.39 -0.67
N THR A 44 -9.28 20.67 0.45
CA THR A 44 -10.48 19.89 0.74
C THR A 44 -11.74 20.76 0.65
N ASP A 45 -12.79 20.25 0.02
CA ASP A 45 -14.04 20.97 -0.15
C ASP A 45 -14.61 21.49 1.18
N ASP A 46 -15.06 22.75 1.19
CA ASP A 46 -15.58 23.41 2.38
C ASP A 46 -16.73 22.65 3.04
N ALA A 47 -17.60 21.98 2.25
CA ALA A 47 -18.69 21.21 2.80
C ALA A 47 -18.21 20.01 3.63
N ILE A 48 -17.07 19.40 3.27
CA ILE A 48 -16.45 18.32 4.03
C ILE A 48 -15.84 18.88 5.32
N ILE A 49 -15.11 19.99 5.22
CA ILE A 49 -14.47 20.66 6.37
C ILE A 49 -15.53 21.09 7.38
N ASP A 50 -16.56 21.81 6.93
CA ASP A 50 -17.64 22.31 7.78
C ASP A 50 -18.42 21.18 8.45
N THR A 51 -18.63 20.06 7.74
CA THR A 51 -19.29 18.90 8.31
C THR A 51 -18.45 18.30 9.42
N ALA A 52 -17.15 18.07 9.19
CA ALA A 52 -16.26 17.54 10.22
C ALA A 52 -16.22 18.43 11.48
N PHE A 53 -16.21 19.76 11.29
CA PHE A 53 -16.23 20.72 12.41
C PHE A 53 -17.57 20.65 13.19
N ARG A 54 -18.70 20.62 12.50
CA ARG A 54 -20.02 20.50 13.15
C ARG A 54 -20.15 19.22 13.96
N GLU A 55 -19.73 18.10 13.40
CA GLU A 55 -19.77 16.81 14.07
C GLU A 55 -18.87 16.81 15.34
N ALA A 56 -17.66 17.37 15.23
CA ALA A 56 -16.79 17.53 16.40
C ALA A 56 -17.44 18.41 17.48
N GLN A 57 -18.07 19.53 17.11
CA GLN A 57 -18.78 20.41 18.03
C GLN A 57 -20.04 19.74 18.63
N ALA A 58 -20.69 18.85 17.88
CA ALA A 58 -21.83 18.05 18.36
C ALA A 58 -21.42 16.92 19.32
N GLY A 59 -20.12 16.72 19.56
CA GLY A 59 -19.61 15.76 20.53
C GLY A 59 -19.11 14.43 19.94
N TYR A 60 -19.00 14.31 18.62
CA TYR A 60 -18.40 13.13 17.97
C TYR A 60 -16.87 13.10 18.12
N THR A 61 -16.41 13.21 19.38
CA THR A 61 -14.99 13.21 19.79
C THR A 61 -14.70 12.12 20.81
N HIS A 62 -15.64 11.20 21.02
CA HIS A 62 -15.50 10.06 21.92
C HIS A 62 -15.10 8.78 21.17
N TYR A 63 -14.84 7.73 21.94
CA TYR A 63 -14.63 6.40 21.34
C TYR A 63 -15.84 5.96 20.55
N GLY A 64 -15.62 5.59 19.29
CA GLY A 64 -16.61 5.02 18.41
C GLY A 64 -16.64 3.49 18.45
N ASP A 65 -17.34 2.89 17.49
CA ASP A 65 -17.32 1.44 17.28
C ASP A 65 -15.89 0.98 16.92
N PRO A 66 -15.37 -0.10 17.54
CA PRO A 66 -14.04 -0.63 17.21
C PRO A 66 -13.84 -1.02 15.74
N LYS A 67 -14.93 -1.30 15.01
CA LYS A 67 -14.89 -1.63 13.57
C LYS A 67 -14.94 -0.39 12.68
N ALA A 68 -15.18 0.79 13.21
CA ALA A 68 -15.45 2.09 12.61
C ALA A 68 -16.96 2.46 12.65
N ASP A 69 -17.27 3.71 12.27
CA ASP A 69 -18.63 4.18 12.20
C ASP A 69 -19.46 3.33 11.22
N PRO A 70 -20.59 2.74 11.67
CA PRO A 70 -21.44 1.90 10.82
C PRO A 70 -22.01 2.64 9.60
N GLU A 71 -22.19 3.96 9.67
CA GLU A 71 -22.67 4.77 8.55
C GLU A 71 -21.59 4.93 7.49
N LEU A 72 -20.34 5.15 7.90
CA LEU A 72 -19.19 5.15 6.99
C LEU A 72 -19.05 3.80 6.27
N ILE A 73 -19.12 2.70 7.00
CA ILE A 73 -19.03 1.35 6.41
C ILE A 73 -20.14 1.13 5.37
N ARG A 74 -21.39 1.51 5.70
CA ARG A 74 -22.52 1.40 4.75
C ARG A 74 -22.28 2.26 3.50
N SER A 75 -21.74 3.46 3.67
CA SER A 75 -21.44 4.37 2.56
C SER A 75 -20.36 3.80 1.65
N VAL A 76 -19.31 3.20 2.21
CA VAL A 76 -18.27 2.50 1.45
C VAL A 76 -18.86 1.32 0.66
N CYS A 77 -19.69 0.48 1.30
CA CYS A 77 -20.35 -0.63 0.61
C CYS A 77 -21.25 -0.14 -0.54
N ALA A 78 -21.98 0.95 -0.33
CA ALA A 78 -22.85 1.53 -1.36
C ALA A 78 -22.03 2.10 -2.53
N ALA A 79 -20.93 2.81 -2.26
CA ALA A 79 -20.03 3.32 -3.28
C ALA A 79 -19.41 2.18 -4.10
N CYS A 80 -18.87 1.15 -3.45
CA CYS A 80 -18.32 -0.01 -4.14
C CYS A 80 -19.34 -0.70 -5.05
N LEU A 81 -20.58 -0.83 -4.60
CA LEU A 81 -21.64 -1.40 -5.43
C LEU A 81 -21.98 -0.50 -6.62
N THR A 82 -22.04 0.82 -6.40
CA THR A 82 -22.46 1.79 -7.42
C THR A 82 -21.38 1.96 -8.48
N ASP A 83 -20.13 2.15 -8.07
CA ASP A 83 -19.04 2.55 -8.94
C ASP A 83 -18.37 1.34 -9.59
N PHE A 84 -18.12 0.27 -8.81
CA PHE A 84 -17.40 -0.92 -9.27
C PHE A 84 -18.28 -2.15 -9.51
N LYS A 85 -19.59 -2.07 -9.22
CA LYS A 85 -20.53 -3.21 -9.30
C LYS A 85 -20.13 -4.39 -8.41
N GLN A 86 -19.36 -4.09 -7.36
CA GLN A 86 -18.84 -5.07 -6.42
C GLN A 86 -19.63 -5.01 -5.11
N PRO A 87 -20.45 -6.03 -4.80
CA PRO A 87 -21.16 -6.09 -3.53
C PRO A 87 -20.17 -6.47 -2.41
N LEU A 88 -20.07 -5.61 -1.39
CA LEU A 88 -19.29 -5.88 -0.18
C LEU A 88 -20.22 -6.09 1.01
N SER A 89 -19.87 -7.05 1.88
CA SER A 89 -20.47 -7.13 3.21
C SER A 89 -19.81 -6.13 4.16
N PRO A 90 -20.56 -5.48 5.05
CA PRO A 90 -19.99 -4.61 6.09
C PRO A 90 -18.89 -5.26 6.93
N ASP A 91 -18.95 -6.57 7.12
CA ASP A 91 -17.91 -7.31 7.85
C ASP A 91 -16.58 -7.43 7.09
N HIS A 92 -16.56 -7.14 5.80
CA HIS A 92 -15.36 -7.16 4.95
C HIS A 92 -14.75 -5.77 4.76
N VAL A 93 -15.23 -4.75 5.47
CA VAL A 93 -14.79 -3.36 5.33
C VAL A 93 -14.19 -2.86 6.64
N PRO A 94 -12.96 -3.20 6.99
CA PRO A 94 -12.27 -2.56 8.10
C PRO A 94 -11.83 -1.15 7.68
N VAL A 95 -11.99 -0.18 8.57
CA VAL A 95 -11.50 1.18 8.37
C VAL A 95 -10.24 1.38 9.21
N THR A 96 -9.22 1.94 8.59
CA THR A 96 -7.92 2.22 9.23
C THR A 96 -7.57 3.69 9.11
N ALA A 97 -6.61 4.16 9.91
CA ALA A 97 -6.17 5.55 9.90
C ALA A 97 -5.56 5.99 8.53
N SER A 98 -5.15 5.02 7.71
CA SER A 98 -4.68 5.23 6.34
C SER A 98 -4.59 3.87 5.62
N SER A 99 -4.51 3.87 4.28
CA SER A 99 -4.17 2.68 3.49
C SER A 99 -2.82 2.08 3.92
N SER A 100 -1.84 2.93 4.24
CA SER A 100 -0.53 2.48 4.74
C SER A 100 -0.65 1.67 6.04
N MET A 101 -1.53 2.07 6.96
CA MET A 101 -1.82 1.28 8.16
C MET A 101 -2.55 -0.02 7.80
N GLY A 102 -3.53 0.05 6.91
CA GLY A 102 -4.25 -1.13 6.43
C GLY A 102 -3.31 -2.18 5.83
N MET A 103 -2.42 -1.77 4.94
CA MET A 103 -1.41 -2.65 4.34
C MET A 103 -0.48 -3.27 5.39
N ALA A 104 0.01 -2.48 6.35
CA ALA A 104 0.84 -3.00 7.44
C ALA A 104 0.11 -4.06 8.27
N LEU A 105 -1.18 -3.86 8.57
CA LEU A 105 -2.00 -4.83 9.29
C LEU A 105 -2.23 -6.10 8.49
N VAL A 106 -2.44 -6.00 7.18
CA VAL A 106 -2.56 -7.18 6.28
C VAL A 106 -1.25 -7.96 6.28
N MET A 107 -0.10 -7.29 6.11
CA MET A 107 1.21 -7.96 6.15
C MET A 107 1.44 -8.68 7.49
N LEU A 108 1.11 -8.03 8.61
CA LEU A 108 1.23 -8.63 9.95
C LEU A 108 0.28 -9.82 10.16
N ALA A 109 -0.88 -9.82 9.52
CA ALA A 109 -1.86 -10.90 9.63
C ALA A 109 -1.53 -12.11 8.74
N VAL A 110 -0.82 -11.87 7.63
CA VAL A 110 -0.60 -12.89 6.58
C VAL A 110 0.79 -13.53 6.69
N LEU A 111 1.84 -12.75 7.05
CA LEU A 111 3.22 -13.20 6.96
C LEU A 111 3.73 -13.71 8.32
N ASP A 112 4.21 -14.94 8.33
CA ASP A 112 5.09 -15.46 9.38
C ASP A 112 6.56 -15.10 9.06
N PRO A 113 7.48 -15.19 10.05
CA PRO A 113 8.88 -14.92 9.80
C PRO A 113 9.48 -15.81 8.70
N GLY A 114 9.97 -15.15 7.63
CA GLY A 114 10.58 -15.79 6.46
C GLY A 114 9.62 -16.10 5.32
N ASP A 115 8.32 -15.85 5.47
CA ASP A 115 7.38 -15.86 4.34
C ASP A 115 7.69 -14.74 3.36
N GLU A 116 7.32 -14.94 2.11
CA GLU A 116 7.64 -14.02 1.04
C GLU A 116 6.38 -13.37 0.46
N VAL A 117 6.47 -12.07 0.19
CA VAL A 117 5.54 -11.32 -0.65
C VAL A 117 6.27 -10.79 -1.86
N ILE A 118 5.71 -10.97 -3.05
CA ILE A 118 6.29 -10.47 -4.29
C ILE A 118 5.67 -9.12 -4.64
N VAL A 119 6.51 -8.17 -5.06
CA VAL A 119 6.13 -6.86 -5.61
C VAL A 119 6.76 -6.66 -6.99
N PHE A 120 6.14 -5.86 -7.84
CA PHE A 120 6.70 -5.45 -9.13
C PHE A 120 7.50 -4.16 -8.93
N SER A 121 8.80 -4.18 -9.24
CA SER A 121 9.65 -3.00 -9.08
C SER A 121 9.78 -2.21 -10.38
N PRO A 122 9.82 -0.85 -10.33
CA PRO A 122 9.79 -0.01 -9.13
C PRO A 122 8.40 0.07 -8.49
N TYR A 123 8.36 0.26 -7.17
CA TYR A 123 7.14 0.28 -6.36
C TYR A 123 7.25 1.32 -5.23
N PHE A 124 6.14 1.59 -4.56
CA PHE A 124 6.11 2.46 -3.39
C PHE A 124 6.88 1.82 -2.21
N SER A 125 7.92 2.48 -1.75
CA SER A 125 8.93 1.94 -0.83
C SER A 125 8.39 1.33 0.47
N LEU A 126 7.20 1.77 0.92
CA LEU A 126 6.60 1.23 2.14
C LEU A 126 6.23 -0.25 2.06
N TYR A 127 5.97 -0.82 0.88
CA TYR A 127 5.59 -2.24 0.78
C TYR A 127 6.68 -3.16 1.31
N ARG A 128 7.95 -2.90 0.95
CA ARG A 128 9.09 -3.61 1.51
C ARG A 128 9.19 -3.43 3.02
N THR A 129 9.13 -2.18 3.49
CA THR A 129 9.25 -1.87 4.92
C THR A 129 8.16 -2.56 5.74
N GLN A 130 6.94 -2.64 5.22
CA GLN A 130 5.81 -3.30 5.88
C GLN A 130 5.97 -4.83 5.92
N ALA A 131 6.45 -5.44 4.83
CA ALA A 131 6.77 -6.86 4.82
C ALA A 131 7.87 -7.20 5.83
N GLU A 132 8.95 -6.42 5.87
CA GLU A 132 10.04 -6.57 6.85
C GLU A 132 9.57 -6.33 8.29
N LEU A 133 8.65 -5.37 8.51
CA LEU A 133 8.01 -5.12 9.81
C LEU A 133 7.27 -6.37 10.30
N ALA A 134 6.57 -7.06 9.42
CA ALA A 134 5.89 -8.32 9.71
C ALA A 134 6.84 -9.50 9.91
N GLY A 135 8.14 -9.35 9.62
CA GLY A 135 9.13 -10.43 9.67
C GLY A 135 9.24 -11.21 8.37
N GLY A 136 8.50 -10.81 7.34
CA GLY A 136 8.54 -11.41 6.01
C GLY A 136 9.70 -10.89 5.15
N VAL A 137 9.76 -11.37 3.93
CA VAL A 137 10.73 -11.01 2.91
C VAL A 137 10.01 -10.44 1.70
N CYS A 138 10.44 -9.28 1.22
CA CYS A 138 9.93 -8.68 0.01
C CYS A 138 10.76 -9.17 -1.19
N GLY A 139 10.17 -10.02 -2.03
CA GLY A 139 10.71 -10.45 -3.31
C GLY A 139 10.34 -9.43 -4.40
N GLU A 140 11.26 -9.17 -5.33
CA GLU A 140 11.04 -8.21 -6.40
C GLU A 140 11.04 -8.86 -7.78
N VAL A 141 10.04 -8.48 -8.59
CA VAL A 141 10.00 -8.78 -10.02
C VAL A 141 10.19 -7.48 -10.77
N PRO A 142 11.35 -7.30 -11.46
CA PRO A 142 11.64 -6.06 -12.13
C PRO A 142 10.74 -5.87 -13.38
N THR A 143 10.25 -4.65 -13.54
CA THR A 143 9.66 -4.14 -14.78
C THR A 143 10.54 -3.01 -15.33
N TYR A 144 10.45 -2.73 -16.63
CA TYR A 144 11.37 -1.81 -17.28
C TYR A 144 10.63 -0.82 -18.19
N ALA A 145 11.10 0.43 -18.19
CA ALA A 145 10.57 1.47 -19.07
C ALA A 145 10.68 1.11 -20.56
N SER A 146 11.77 0.44 -20.96
CA SER A 146 11.98 -0.05 -22.32
C SER A 146 10.97 -1.10 -22.76
N GLU A 147 10.28 -1.75 -21.81
CA GLU A 147 9.24 -2.76 -22.02
C GLU A 147 7.84 -2.20 -21.73
N GLY A 148 7.70 -0.87 -21.59
CA GLY A 148 6.44 -0.22 -21.24
C GLY A 148 5.92 -0.57 -19.84
N TRP A 149 6.82 -0.99 -18.94
CA TRP A 149 6.50 -1.47 -17.59
C TRP A 149 5.64 -2.74 -17.55
N ALA A 150 5.65 -3.50 -18.64
CA ALA A 150 4.90 -4.75 -18.74
C ALA A 150 5.42 -5.79 -17.72
N ILE A 151 4.49 -6.58 -17.19
CA ILE A 151 4.83 -7.71 -16.31
C ILE A 151 5.27 -8.89 -17.17
N ASP A 152 6.44 -9.42 -16.87
CA ASP A 152 6.97 -10.63 -17.48
C ASP A 152 6.60 -11.86 -16.63
N GLU A 153 5.76 -12.73 -17.18
CA GLU A 153 5.29 -13.95 -16.50
C GLU A 153 6.45 -14.89 -16.14
N ALA A 154 7.49 -14.99 -16.98
CA ALA A 154 8.62 -15.86 -16.71
C ALA A 154 9.45 -15.35 -15.53
N ARG A 155 9.65 -14.02 -15.44
CA ARG A 155 10.30 -13.39 -14.26
C ARG A 155 9.47 -13.62 -13.00
N LEU A 156 8.15 -13.44 -13.07
CA LEU A 156 7.27 -13.69 -11.93
C LEU A 156 7.36 -15.16 -11.47
N ARG A 157 7.23 -16.11 -12.39
CA ARG A 157 7.35 -17.53 -12.05
C ARG A 157 8.69 -17.90 -11.46
N ALA A 158 9.77 -17.30 -11.96
CA ALA A 158 11.12 -17.52 -11.42
C ALA A 158 11.33 -16.94 -10.02
N ALA A 159 10.57 -15.92 -9.65
CA ALA A 159 10.64 -15.29 -8.32
C ALA A 159 9.82 -16.04 -7.26
N ILE A 160 8.84 -16.85 -7.66
CA ILE A 160 7.99 -17.61 -6.73
C ILE A 160 8.78 -18.76 -6.12
N THR A 161 8.71 -18.89 -4.81
CA THR A 161 9.30 -19.99 -4.03
C THR A 161 8.22 -20.68 -3.18
N PRO A 162 8.52 -21.81 -2.54
CA PRO A 162 7.58 -22.44 -1.59
C PRO A 162 7.22 -21.56 -0.38
N ARG A 163 7.92 -20.45 -0.15
CA ARG A 163 7.64 -19.50 0.91
C ARG A 163 6.81 -18.30 0.45
N THR A 164 6.58 -18.17 -0.86
CA THR A 164 5.80 -17.07 -1.39
C THR A 164 4.33 -17.25 -1.04
N LYS A 165 3.79 -16.36 -0.22
CA LYS A 165 2.38 -16.36 0.21
C LYS A 165 1.51 -15.38 -0.53
N ALA A 166 2.09 -14.26 -0.96
CA ALA A 166 1.28 -13.17 -1.53
C ALA A 166 1.96 -12.51 -2.72
N LEU A 167 1.13 -12.02 -3.63
CA LEU A 167 1.49 -11.11 -4.70
C LEU A 167 0.88 -9.75 -4.41
N PHE A 168 1.70 -8.71 -4.35
CA PHE A 168 1.25 -7.34 -4.14
C PHE A 168 1.19 -6.60 -5.48
N ILE A 169 0.03 -6.06 -5.79
CA ILE A 169 -0.26 -5.34 -7.04
C ILE A 169 -0.67 -3.91 -6.70
N SER A 170 -0.02 -2.93 -7.33
CA SER A 170 -0.37 -1.50 -7.18
C SER A 170 -0.38 -0.85 -8.55
N TYR A 171 -1.58 -0.60 -9.06
CA TYR A 171 -1.81 0.06 -10.34
C TYR A 171 -3.09 0.93 -10.27
N PRO A 172 -3.06 2.15 -10.85
CA PRO A 172 -1.89 2.83 -11.45
C PRO A 172 -0.69 2.83 -10.52
N ASN A 173 0.52 2.56 -11.08
CA ASN A 173 1.70 2.31 -10.27
C ASN A 173 2.38 3.60 -9.79
N ASN A 174 2.75 3.63 -8.53
CA ASN A 174 3.70 4.61 -7.98
C ASN A 174 5.09 3.95 -7.90
N PRO A 175 6.15 4.47 -8.60
CA PRO A 175 6.25 5.81 -9.16
C PRO A 175 6.08 5.92 -10.69
N THR A 176 5.82 4.85 -11.43
CA THR A 176 5.94 4.84 -12.90
C THR A 176 4.75 5.47 -13.62
N GLY A 177 3.57 5.53 -12.97
CA GLY A 177 2.31 5.89 -13.61
C GLY A 177 1.79 4.82 -14.58
N ALA A 178 2.42 3.64 -14.63
CA ALA A 178 1.95 2.54 -15.46
C ALA A 178 0.55 2.08 -15.03
N ILE A 179 -0.24 1.70 -15.99
CA ILE A 179 -1.55 1.05 -15.78
C ILE A 179 -1.44 -0.43 -16.12
N MET A 180 -2.33 -1.22 -15.55
CA MET A 180 -2.46 -2.64 -15.86
C MET A 180 -3.78 -2.86 -16.58
N GLU A 181 -3.72 -3.30 -17.80
CA GLU A 181 -4.90 -3.61 -18.58
C GLU A 181 -5.48 -4.97 -18.17
N LYS A 182 -6.74 -5.21 -18.54
CA LYS A 182 -7.43 -6.46 -18.21
C LYS A 182 -6.65 -7.70 -18.70
N GLU A 183 -6.08 -7.61 -19.89
CA GLU A 183 -5.30 -8.67 -20.51
C GLU A 183 -4.03 -9.01 -19.72
N ASP A 184 -3.44 -8.03 -19.03
CA ASP A 184 -2.28 -8.25 -18.17
C ASP A 184 -2.68 -8.94 -16.86
N LEU A 185 -3.82 -8.55 -16.29
CA LEU A 185 -4.39 -9.24 -15.13
C LEU A 185 -4.73 -10.70 -15.46
N GLU A 186 -5.33 -10.95 -16.63
CA GLU A 186 -5.69 -12.30 -17.08
C GLU A 186 -4.48 -13.22 -17.21
N LYS A 187 -3.29 -12.70 -17.54
CA LYS A 187 -2.03 -13.47 -17.58
C LYS A 187 -1.57 -13.87 -16.16
N LEU A 188 -1.87 -13.06 -15.15
CA LEU A 188 -1.47 -13.37 -13.76
C LEU A 188 -2.35 -14.43 -13.11
N VAL A 189 -3.63 -14.52 -13.49
CA VAL A 189 -4.60 -15.44 -12.87
C VAL A 189 -4.12 -16.88 -12.85
N PRO A 190 -3.62 -17.49 -13.94
CA PRO A 190 -3.13 -18.87 -13.90
C PRO A 190 -1.98 -19.06 -12.91
N ILE A 191 -1.06 -18.07 -12.82
CA ILE A 191 0.10 -18.14 -11.92
C ILE A 191 -0.36 -18.06 -10.47
N ILE A 192 -1.27 -17.13 -10.16
CA ILE A 192 -1.85 -16.96 -8.83
C ILE A 192 -2.54 -18.23 -8.36
N LEU A 193 -3.37 -18.83 -9.22
CA LEU A 193 -4.10 -20.06 -8.89
C LEU A 193 -3.20 -21.29 -8.76
N GLU A 194 -2.19 -21.42 -9.63
CA GLU A 194 -1.21 -22.52 -9.61
C GLU A 194 -0.41 -22.55 -8.31
N HIS A 195 -0.07 -21.37 -7.78
CA HIS A 195 0.76 -21.24 -6.59
C HIS A 195 -0.01 -20.87 -5.32
N ASP A 196 -1.36 -20.83 -5.39
CA ASP A 196 -2.26 -20.50 -4.28
C ASP A 196 -1.86 -19.18 -3.57
N LEU A 197 -1.58 -18.15 -4.37
CA LEU A 197 -1.12 -16.86 -3.85
C LEU A 197 -2.29 -15.98 -3.40
N LEU A 198 -2.16 -15.37 -2.23
CA LEU A 198 -3.02 -14.27 -1.85
C LEU A 198 -2.68 -13.03 -2.69
N VAL A 199 -3.68 -12.37 -3.25
CA VAL A 199 -3.49 -11.09 -3.94
C VAL A 199 -3.82 -9.96 -2.99
N ILE A 200 -2.88 -9.02 -2.85
CA ILE A 200 -3.06 -7.77 -2.12
C ILE A 200 -2.99 -6.65 -3.15
N THR A 201 -4.04 -5.82 -3.23
CA THR A 201 -4.08 -4.70 -4.16
C THR A 201 -4.05 -3.37 -3.41
N ASP A 202 -3.29 -2.41 -3.94
CA ASP A 202 -3.35 -1.00 -3.54
C ASP A 202 -3.98 -0.22 -4.71
N GLU A 203 -5.15 0.30 -4.48
CA GLU A 203 -5.99 0.98 -5.49
C GLU A 203 -6.22 2.45 -5.08
N ILE A 204 -5.16 3.11 -4.61
CA ILE A 204 -5.25 4.49 -4.11
C ILE A 204 -5.59 5.50 -5.22
N TYR A 205 -5.30 5.21 -6.50
CA TYR A 205 -5.52 6.10 -7.63
C TYR A 205 -6.82 5.84 -8.38
#